data_ee38d815f9f7adfd03c3280b31381672
#
_entry.id   ee38d815f9f7adfd03c3280b31381672
#
_cell.length_a   1.000
_cell.length_b   1.000
_cell.length_c   1.000
_cell.angle_alpha   90.00
_cell.angle_beta   90.00
_cell.angle_gamma   90.00
#
_symmetry.space_group_name_H-M   'P 1'
#
loop_
_entity.id
_entity.type
_entity.pdbx_description
1 polymer ?
#
loop_
_entity_poly.entity_id
_entity_poly.type
_entity_poly.pdbx_seq_one_letter_code
_entity_poly.pdbx_strand_id
1 'polypeptide(L)'
;MLKSTNKHVGIFSFIGNNILMFIFTLAFGALITSRGIDLSAVTPAKIFFSAMYIGLVFVVSSVCGYHNNRGGLIALLLVSLYPIVGTIGSTMAAQAGVSLSGAAVPFYFVFLLGSTPLMPVMAAANLTRLYGVELLAVFIAQSILIVAVSVSYTHLRAH
;
A
#
# COMPACT_ATOMS: atom_id res chain seq x y z
N MET A 1 -32.56 2.63 22.59
CA MET A 1 -31.45 1.76 23.05
C MET A 1 -30.75 0.97 21.92
N LEU A 2 -30.98 1.28 20.66
CA LEU A 2 -30.45 0.56 19.48
C LEU A 2 -29.22 1.23 18.79
N LYS A 3 -28.71 2.35 19.33
CA LYS A 3 -27.60 3.11 18.73
C LYS A 3 -26.20 2.67 19.17
N SER A 4 -26.10 1.85 20.23
CA SER A 4 -24.80 1.42 20.79
C SER A 4 -24.20 0.20 20.04
N THR A 5 -25.03 -0.70 19.57
CA THR A 5 -24.59 -1.94 18.92
C THR A 5 -23.93 -1.71 17.55
N ASN A 6 -24.33 -0.67 16.82
CA ASN A 6 -23.76 -0.35 15.49
C ASN A 6 -22.32 0.20 15.53
N LYS A 7 -21.91 0.79 16.66
CA LYS A 7 -20.56 1.40 16.78
C LYS A 7 -19.47 0.33 16.97
N HIS A 8 -19.77 -0.72 17.73
CA HIS A 8 -18.84 -1.83 17.94
C HIS A 8 -18.62 -2.67 16.69
N VAL A 9 -19.68 -2.94 15.94
CA VAL A 9 -19.57 -3.68 14.66
C VAL A 9 -18.70 -2.91 13.65
N GLY A 10 -18.79 -1.57 13.60
CA GLY A 10 -17.96 -0.73 12.76
C GLY A 10 -16.46 -0.79 13.11
N ILE A 11 -16.13 -0.81 14.40
CA ILE A 11 -14.74 -0.89 14.87
C ILE A 11 -14.15 -2.27 14.59
N PHE A 12 -14.85 -3.36 14.85
CA PHE A 12 -14.39 -4.71 14.55
C PHE A 12 -14.21 -4.93 13.05
N SER A 13 -15.12 -4.43 12.23
CA SER A 13 -14.99 -4.47 10.77
C SER A 13 -13.78 -3.66 10.28
N PHE A 14 -13.54 -2.49 10.86
CA PHE A 14 -12.38 -1.66 10.55
C PHE A 14 -11.06 -2.36 10.89
N ILE A 15 -10.95 -2.92 12.09
CA ILE A 15 -9.75 -3.66 12.53
C ILE A 15 -9.54 -4.89 11.64
N GLY A 16 -10.60 -5.66 11.38
CA GLY A 16 -10.55 -6.85 10.51
C GLY A 16 -10.07 -6.52 9.09
N ASN A 17 -10.58 -5.44 8.50
CA ASN A 17 -10.16 -5.00 7.17
C ASN A 17 -8.69 -4.58 7.14
N ASN A 18 -8.19 -3.89 8.19
CA ASN A 18 -6.78 -3.50 8.26
C ASN A 18 -5.86 -4.72 8.40
N ILE A 19 -6.21 -5.67 9.25
CA ILE A 19 -5.45 -6.92 9.42
C ILE A 19 -5.44 -7.69 8.10
N LEU A 20 -6.57 -7.82 7.42
CA LEU A 20 -6.68 -8.53 6.15
C LEU A 20 -5.80 -7.88 5.08
N MET A 21 -5.84 -6.56 4.93
CA MET A 21 -5.02 -5.83 3.96
C MET A 21 -3.53 -5.93 4.29
N PHE A 22 -3.17 -5.91 5.56
CA PHE A 22 -1.79 -6.12 6.01
C PHE A 22 -1.29 -7.52 5.65
N ILE A 23 -2.06 -8.57 5.97
CA ILE A 23 -1.73 -9.96 5.63
C ILE A 23 -1.62 -10.12 4.10
N PHE A 24 -2.53 -9.51 3.35
CA PHE A 24 -2.52 -9.52 1.90
C PHE A 24 -1.23 -8.92 1.33
N THR A 25 -0.82 -7.76 1.84
CA THR A 25 0.43 -7.09 1.43
C THR A 25 1.66 -7.94 1.77
N LEU A 26 1.70 -8.54 2.97
CA LEU A 26 2.75 -9.45 3.38
C LEU A 26 2.82 -10.71 2.50
N ALA A 27 1.67 -11.29 2.16
CA ALA A 27 1.60 -12.49 1.31
C ALA A 27 2.17 -12.23 -0.08
N PHE A 28 1.80 -11.11 -0.71
CA PHE A 28 2.37 -10.72 -2.01
C PHE A 28 3.85 -10.36 -1.90
N GLY A 29 4.27 -9.68 -0.86
CA GLY A 29 5.69 -9.43 -0.57
C GLY A 29 6.47 -10.74 -0.46
N ALA A 30 5.97 -11.72 0.28
CA ALA A 30 6.58 -13.03 0.42
C ALA A 30 6.62 -13.81 -0.90
N LEU A 31 5.56 -13.77 -1.70
CA LEU A 31 5.53 -14.40 -3.03
C LEU A 31 6.59 -13.81 -3.97
N ILE A 32 6.78 -12.50 -3.93
CA ILE A 32 7.78 -11.82 -4.75
C ILE A 32 9.19 -12.14 -4.28
N THR A 33 9.45 -12.08 -2.96
CA THR A 33 10.77 -12.36 -2.39
C THR A 33 11.16 -13.84 -2.50
N SER A 34 10.19 -14.76 -2.51
CA SER A 34 10.45 -16.19 -2.75
C SER A 34 11.04 -16.46 -4.14
N ARG A 35 10.88 -15.53 -5.08
CA ARG A 35 11.47 -15.59 -6.43
C ARG A 35 12.84 -14.90 -6.54
N GLY A 36 13.42 -14.55 -5.42
CA GLY A 36 14.74 -13.93 -5.28
C GLY A 36 14.69 -12.65 -4.44
N ILE A 37 15.66 -12.49 -3.56
CA ILE A 37 15.73 -11.38 -2.59
C ILE A 37 15.99 -10.03 -3.28
N ASP A 38 16.69 -10.06 -4.45
CA ASP A 38 16.93 -8.85 -5.21
C ASP A 38 15.61 -8.35 -5.85
N LEU A 39 14.98 -7.36 -5.23
CA LEU A 39 13.73 -6.77 -5.68
C LEU A 39 13.89 -5.91 -6.95
N SER A 40 15.12 -5.48 -7.25
CA SER A 40 15.42 -4.73 -8.46
C SER A 40 15.61 -5.63 -9.70
N ALA A 41 15.85 -6.92 -9.49
CA ALA A 41 15.94 -7.90 -10.56
C ALA A 41 14.56 -8.12 -11.20
N VAL A 42 14.41 -7.65 -12.42
CA VAL A 42 13.18 -7.73 -13.20
C VAL A 42 13.03 -9.13 -13.78
N THR A 43 12.19 -9.95 -13.17
CA THR A 43 11.82 -11.27 -13.73
C THR A 43 10.34 -11.30 -14.09
N PRO A 44 9.92 -12.02 -15.15
CA PRO A 44 8.51 -12.08 -15.56
C PRO A 44 7.57 -12.50 -14.41
N ALA A 45 7.99 -13.46 -13.59
CA ALA A 45 7.19 -13.92 -12.45
C ALA A 45 7.00 -12.83 -11.39
N LYS A 46 8.04 -12.06 -11.06
CA LYS A 46 7.95 -10.96 -10.10
C LYS A 46 7.04 -9.84 -10.62
N ILE A 47 7.18 -9.49 -11.91
CA ILE A 47 6.32 -8.48 -12.54
C ILE A 47 4.87 -8.96 -12.51
N PHE A 48 4.60 -10.22 -12.81
CA PHE A 48 3.25 -10.79 -12.79
C PHE A 48 2.61 -10.68 -11.40
N PHE A 49 3.30 -11.10 -10.34
CA PHE A 49 2.76 -10.99 -8.97
C PHE A 49 2.58 -9.53 -8.53
N SER A 50 3.50 -8.65 -8.91
CA SER A 50 3.39 -7.22 -8.63
C SER A 50 2.19 -6.59 -9.36
N ALA A 51 2.01 -6.87 -10.64
CA ALA A 51 0.87 -6.41 -11.42
C ALA A 51 -0.46 -6.96 -10.88
N MET A 52 -0.47 -8.23 -10.46
CA MET A 52 -1.64 -8.86 -9.82
C MET A 52 -1.98 -8.18 -8.49
N TYR A 53 -0.98 -7.85 -7.66
CA TYR A 53 -1.20 -7.07 -6.44
C TYR A 53 -1.85 -5.72 -6.74
N ILE A 54 -1.30 -4.96 -7.68
CA ILE A 54 -1.84 -3.65 -8.07
C ILE A 54 -3.28 -3.80 -8.58
N GLY A 55 -3.53 -4.76 -9.47
CA GLY A 55 -4.86 -5.05 -10.00
C GLY A 55 -5.88 -5.37 -8.91
N LEU A 56 -5.49 -6.21 -7.94
CA LEU A 56 -6.35 -6.56 -6.80
C LEU A 56 -6.62 -5.36 -5.89
N VAL A 57 -5.64 -4.48 -5.65
CA VAL A 57 -5.85 -3.24 -4.91
C VAL A 57 -6.92 -2.37 -5.59
N PHE A 58 -6.89 -2.24 -6.93
CA PHE A 58 -7.91 -1.50 -7.65
C PHE A 58 -9.28 -2.19 -7.63
N VAL A 59 -9.34 -3.51 -7.75
CA VAL A 59 -10.59 -4.27 -7.62
C VAL A 59 -11.20 -4.07 -6.24
N VAL A 60 -10.41 -4.21 -5.16
CA VAL A 60 -10.88 -3.99 -3.79
C VAL A 60 -11.34 -2.54 -3.60
N SER A 61 -10.62 -1.56 -4.15
CA SER A 61 -11.03 -0.15 -4.11
C SER A 61 -12.38 0.07 -4.81
N SER A 62 -12.59 -0.55 -5.98
CA SER A 62 -13.85 -0.49 -6.72
C SER A 62 -15.01 -1.10 -5.92
N VAL A 63 -14.78 -2.27 -5.33
CA VAL A 63 -15.77 -2.94 -4.48
C VAL A 63 -16.10 -2.12 -3.23
N CYS A 64 -15.10 -1.53 -2.58
CA CYS A 64 -15.30 -0.63 -1.44
C CYS A 64 -16.13 0.59 -1.84
N GLY A 65 -15.86 1.19 -3.01
CA GLY A 65 -16.64 2.30 -3.54
C GLY A 65 -18.08 1.90 -3.84
N TYR A 66 -18.28 0.80 -4.55
CA TYR A 66 -19.61 0.30 -4.90
C TYR A 66 -20.49 -0.02 -3.69
N HIS A 67 -19.93 -0.66 -2.66
CA HIS A 67 -20.64 -0.98 -1.43
C HIS A 67 -20.63 0.13 -0.39
N ASN A 68 -20.05 1.30 -0.69
CA ASN A 68 -19.86 2.41 0.25
C ASN A 68 -19.15 1.95 1.57
N ASN A 69 -18.22 1.02 1.43
CA ASN A 69 -17.46 0.48 2.56
C ASN A 69 -16.28 1.41 2.91
N ARG A 70 -16.56 2.44 3.70
CA ARG A 70 -15.55 3.42 4.13
C ARG A 70 -14.42 2.77 4.94
N GLY A 71 -14.73 1.76 5.75
CA GLY A 71 -13.72 1.05 6.54
C GLY A 71 -12.70 0.31 5.67
N GLY A 72 -13.16 -0.36 4.62
CA GLY A 72 -12.30 -1.00 3.63
C GLY A 72 -11.43 -0.01 2.86
N LEU A 73 -11.99 1.14 2.44
CA LEU A 73 -11.25 2.18 1.77
C LEU A 73 -10.15 2.78 2.66
N ILE A 74 -10.46 3.06 3.92
CA ILE A 74 -9.48 3.57 4.89
C ILE A 74 -8.36 2.55 5.09
N ALA A 75 -8.67 1.25 5.17
CA ALA A 75 -7.68 0.20 5.29
C ALA A 75 -6.72 0.16 4.07
N LEU A 76 -7.25 0.30 2.85
CA LEU A 76 -6.43 0.42 1.63
C LEU A 76 -5.51 1.64 1.66
N LEU A 77 -6.05 2.79 2.08
CA LEU A 77 -5.27 4.01 2.19
C LEU A 77 -4.18 3.90 3.25
N LEU A 78 -4.46 3.30 4.41
CA LEU A 78 -3.45 3.08 5.45
C LEU A 78 -2.29 2.21 4.94
N VAL A 79 -2.58 1.14 4.19
CA VAL A 79 -1.53 0.30 3.57
C VAL A 79 -0.72 1.08 2.54
N SER A 80 -1.36 1.95 1.75
CA SER A 80 -0.67 2.80 0.77
C SER A 80 0.17 3.92 1.42
N LEU A 81 -0.07 4.25 2.69
CA LEU A 81 0.76 5.20 3.45
C LEU A 81 2.08 4.58 3.93
N TYR A 82 2.20 3.26 4.05
CA TYR A 82 3.43 2.63 4.53
C TYR A 82 4.67 3.03 3.72
N PRO A 83 4.70 2.93 2.38
CA PRO A 83 5.85 3.38 1.61
C PRO A 83 6.06 4.89 1.71
N ILE A 84 5.01 5.70 1.86
CA ILE A 84 5.11 7.16 2.03
C ILE A 84 5.82 7.49 3.35
N VAL A 85 5.31 6.97 4.46
CA VAL A 85 5.90 7.19 5.80
C VAL A 85 7.32 6.66 5.86
N GLY A 86 7.56 5.48 5.31
CA GLY A 86 8.90 4.88 5.25
C GLY A 86 9.88 5.73 4.42
N THR A 87 9.45 6.28 3.28
CA THR A 87 10.28 7.17 2.45
C THR A 87 10.63 8.45 3.17
N ILE A 88 9.65 9.11 3.80
CA ILE A 88 9.88 10.33 4.57
C ILE A 88 10.84 10.06 5.73
N GLY A 89 10.56 9.04 6.54
CA GLY A 89 11.36 8.70 7.70
C GLY A 89 12.81 8.32 7.36
N SER A 90 13.01 7.50 6.30
CA SER A 90 14.35 7.12 5.85
C SER A 90 15.13 8.30 5.28
N THR A 91 14.48 9.21 4.55
CA THR A 91 15.11 10.43 4.01
C THR A 91 15.52 11.37 5.14
N MET A 92 14.66 11.60 6.13
CA MET A 92 14.96 12.43 7.29
C MET A 92 16.10 11.84 8.13
N ALA A 93 16.11 10.52 8.34
CA ALA A 93 17.18 9.85 9.05
C ALA A 93 18.53 9.97 8.31
N ALA A 94 18.53 9.83 6.99
CA ALA A 94 19.73 10.01 6.17
C ALA A 94 20.27 11.45 6.24
N GLN A 95 19.39 12.46 6.19
CA GLN A 95 19.76 13.87 6.33
C GLN A 95 20.32 14.21 7.72
N ALA A 96 19.81 13.55 8.76
CA ALA A 96 20.31 13.71 10.14
C ALA A 96 21.62 12.95 10.40
N GLY A 97 22.20 12.27 9.40
CA GLY A 97 23.43 11.48 9.56
C GLY A 97 23.23 10.22 10.43
N VAL A 98 21.98 9.83 10.68
CA VAL A 98 21.67 8.63 11.45
C VAL A 98 21.93 7.41 10.58
N SER A 99 22.90 6.59 10.98
CA SER A 99 23.18 5.30 10.31
C SER A 99 21.95 4.40 10.38
N LEU A 100 21.89 3.40 9.49
CA LEU A 100 20.82 2.37 9.45
C LEU A 100 20.66 1.59 10.77
N SER A 101 21.51 1.83 11.77
CA SER A 101 21.40 1.30 13.13
C SER A 101 20.59 2.27 14.01
N GLY A 102 19.53 1.79 14.66
CA GLY A 102 18.75 2.57 15.62
C GLY A 102 17.43 3.08 15.08
N ALA A 103 17.14 4.39 15.23
CA ALA A 103 15.84 4.98 14.95
C ALA A 103 15.39 4.93 13.48
N ALA A 104 16.32 4.77 12.52
CA ALA A 104 16.00 4.66 11.09
C ALA A 104 15.45 3.28 10.69
N VAL A 105 15.78 2.24 11.43
CA VAL A 105 15.39 0.84 11.12
C VAL A 105 13.87 0.66 11.00
N PRO A 106 13.03 1.15 11.93
CA PRO A 106 11.58 0.99 11.81
C PRO A 106 11.01 1.61 10.54
N PHE A 107 11.50 2.81 10.14
CA PHE A 107 11.03 3.49 8.92
C PHE A 107 11.43 2.72 7.67
N TYR A 108 12.63 2.13 7.66
CA TYR A 108 13.07 1.29 6.56
C TYR A 108 12.24 0.01 6.45
N PHE A 109 11.88 -0.60 7.58
CA PHE A 109 10.96 -1.74 7.61
C PHE A 109 9.58 -1.40 7.07
N VAL A 110 9.00 -0.28 7.49
CA VAL A 110 7.71 0.21 7.01
C VAL A 110 7.75 0.48 5.51
N PHE A 111 8.85 1.09 5.02
CA PHE A 111 9.08 1.28 3.60
C PHE A 111 9.11 -0.04 2.83
N LEU A 112 9.94 -1.00 3.27
CA LEU A 112 10.05 -2.30 2.61
C LEU A 112 8.70 -3.02 2.57
N LEU A 113 7.98 -3.02 3.67
CA LEU A 113 6.70 -3.71 3.79
C LEU A 113 5.67 -3.20 2.80
N GLY A 114 5.57 -1.89 2.63
CA GLY A 114 4.62 -1.29 1.69
C GLY A 114 5.10 -1.27 0.25
N SER A 115 6.41 -1.14 0.00
CA SER A 115 6.97 -1.02 -1.34
C SER A 115 7.30 -2.36 -2.01
N THR A 116 7.57 -3.42 -1.24
CA THR A 116 7.98 -4.72 -1.80
C THR A 116 7.02 -5.24 -2.88
N PRO A 117 5.69 -5.22 -2.72
CA PRO A 117 4.79 -5.69 -3.76
C PRO A 117 4.80 -4.80 -5.02
N LEU A 118 5.28 -3.55 -4.94
CA LEU A 118 5.30 -2.59 -6.04
C LEU A 118 6.63 -2.55 -6.77
N MET A 119 7.73 -2.91 -6.09
CA MET A 119 9.10 -2.78 -6.59
C MET A 119 9.34 -3.42 -7.97
N PRO A 120 8.88 -4.64 -8.29
CA PRO A 120 9.13 -5.24 -9.59
C PRO A 120 8.53 -4.46 -10.76
N VAL A 121 7.31 -3.93 -10.61
CA VAL A 121 6.69 -3.08 -11.64
C VAL A 121 7.41 -1.74 -11.72
N MET A 122 7.78 -1.15 -10.60
CA MET A 122 8.56 0.09 -10.56
C MET A 122 9.93 -0.09 -11.22
N ALA A 123 10.59 -1.23 -10.98
CA ALA A 123 11.86 -1.55 -11.62
C ALA A 123 11.70 -1.72 -13.14
N ALA A 124 10.66 -2.42 -13.59
CA ALA A 124 10.36 -2.56 -15.01
C ALA A 124 10.06 -1.22 -15.71
N ALA A 125 9.46 -0.28 -14.99
CA ALA A 125 9.18 1.08 -15.46
C ALA A 125 10.37 2.06 -15.29
N ASN A 126 11.55 1.59 -14.88
CA ASN A 126 12.71 2.41 -14.52
C ASN A 126 12.47 3.45 -13.41
N LEU A 127 11.44 3.26 -12.60
CA LEU A 127 11.09 4.16 -11.50
C LEU A 127 11.93 3.93 -10.24
N THR A 128 12.73 2.87 -10.17
CA THR A 128 13.65 2.60 -9.05
C THR A 128 14.83 3.55 -8.97
N ARG A 129 15.02 4.39 -10.00
CA ARG A 129 16.02 5.47 -9.99
C ARG A 129 15.53 6.73 -9.29
N LEU A 130 14.22 6.79 -8.97
CA LEU A 130 13.63 7.91 -8.27
C LEU A 130 13.99 7.85 -6.77
N TYR A 131 14.36 8.97 -6.21
CA TYR A 131 14.70 9.09 -4.79
C TYR A 131 13.94 10.25 -4.14
N GLY A 132 13.75 10.16 -2.83
CA GLY A 132 13.19 11.26 -2.04
C GLY A 132 11.83 11.72 -2.55
N VAL A 133 11.73 12.96 -2.97
CA VAL A 133 10.46 13.61 -3.37
C VAL A 133 9.82 12.97 -4.59
N GLU A 134 10.61 12.51 -5.56
CA GLU A 134 10.09 11.87 -6.78
C GLU A 134 9.43 10.52 -6.45
N LEU A 135 10.08 9.72 -5.63
CA LEU A 135 9.54 8.44 -5.17
C LEU A 135 8.27 8.66 -4.33
N LEU A 136 8.28 9.68 -3.48
CA LEU A 136 7.11 10.09 -2.70
C LEU A 136 5.93 10.45 -3.61
N ALA A 137 6.17 11.18 -4.69
CA ALA A 137 5.14 11.56 -5.66
C ALA A 137 4.46 10.33 -6.29
N VAL A 138 5.21 9.26 -6.60
CA VAL A 138 4.66 8.00 -7.13
C VAL A 138 3.69 7.36 -6.13
N PHE A 139 4.06 7.28 -4.85
CA PHE A 139 3.20 6.68 -3.83
C PHE A 139 1.97 7.54 -3.52
N ILE A 140 2.11 8.87 -3.55
CA ILE A 140 0.97 9.79 -3.42
C ILE A 140 0.02 9.61 -4.61
N ALA A 141 0.54 9.54 -5.84
CA ALA A 141 -0.28 9.33 -7.04
C ALA A 141 -1.07 8.01 -6.95
N GLN A 142 -0.45 6.94 -6.46
CA GLN A 142 -1.15 5.67 -6.20
C GLN A 142 -2.31 5.85 -5.22
N SER A 143 -2.10 6.56 -4.11
CA SER A 143 -3.14 6.81 -3.12
C SER A 143 -4.30 7.63 -3.71
N ILE A 144 -4.00 8.63 -4.52
CA ILE A 144 -5.00 9.44 -5.24
C ILE A 144 -5.81 8.56 -6.21
N LEU A 145 -5.16 7.67 -6.96
CA LEU A 145 -5.84 6.75 -7.86
C LEU A 145 -6.79 5.80 -7.13
N ILE A 146 -6.40 5.27 -5.96
CA ILE A 146 -7.27 4.43 -5.13
C ILE A 146 -8.54 5.20 -4.76
N VAL A 147 -8.43 6.45 -4.33
CA VAL A 147 -9.58 7.30 -3.99
C VAL A 147 -10.43 7.59 -5.22
N ALA A 148 -9.81 7.98 -6.33
CA ALA A 148 -10.52 8.31 -7.56
C ALA A 148 -11.34 7.12 -8.09
N VAL A 149 -10.76 5.92 -8.08
CA VAL A 149 -11.47 4.69 -8.46
C VAL A 149 -12.64 4.42 -7.53
N SER A 150 -12.43 4.50 -6.21
CA SER A 150 -13.50 4.29 -5.23
C SER A 150 -14.65 5.28 -5.41
N VAL A 151 -14.35 6.57 -5.58
CA VAL A 151 -15.35 7.62 -5.78
C VAL A 151 -16.13 7.41 -7.08
N SER A 152 -15.45 7.06 -8.18
CA SER A 152 -16.10 6.78 -9.47
C SER A 152 -17.15 5.67 -9.34
N TYR A 153 -16.84 4.59 -8.64
CA TYR A 153 -17.78 3.49 -8.42
C TYR A 153 -18.91 3.83 -7.44
N THR A 154 -18.68 4.75 -6.50
CA THR A 154 -19.75 5.28 -5.64
C THR A 154 -20.79 6.06 -6.46
N HIS A 155 -20.35 6.86 -7.42
CA HIS A 155 -21.23 7.59 -8.33
C HIS A 155 -22.04 6.67 -9.24
N LEU A 156 -21.43 5.60 -9.79
CA LEU A 156 -22.11 4.63 -10.61
C LEU A 156 -23.29 3.94 -9.91
N ARG A 157 -23.22 3.79 -8.58
CA ARG A 157 -24.32 3.22 -7.80
C ARG A 157 -25.46 4.21 -7.57
N ALA A 158 -25.20 5.52 -7.62
CA ALA A 158 -26.18 6.56 -7.32
C ALA A 158 -27.14 6.83 -8.51
N HIS A 159 -26.85 6.27 -9.68
CA HIS A 159 -27.67 6.29 -10.90
C HIS A 159 -28.25 4.91 -11.19
#